data_0c2e07b6735380a2bd435aa00df360ea
#
_entry.id   0c2e07b6735380a2bd435aa00df360ea
#
_cell.length_a   1.000
_cell.length_b   1.000
_cell.length_c   1.000
_cell.angle_alpha   90.00
_cell.angle_beta   90.00
_cell.angle_gamma   90.00
#
_symmetry.space_group_name_H-M   'P 1'
#
loop_
_entity.id
_entity.type
_entity.pdbx_description
1 polymer ?
#
loop_
_entity_poly.entity_id
_entity_poly.type
_entity_poly.pdbx_seq_one_letter_code
_entity_poly.pdbx_strand_id
1 'polypeptide(L)'
;SDAQGNDVTSALPWRWLVRHPRHEVSKGLCYGRLDVPAQPEDTERAAQTLARRLPEGLVLRSSPRQRCQALALRLHALRPDLVLQPPEAWLAEMDLGDWEGRLWAELPEAELTAWTEDFGHYQAGGTGESVGAFLARIEAGLRAERTQTDAQVWITHAGVIRGIHWLLEGRLASS
;
A
#
# COMPACT_ATOMS: atom_id res chain seq x y z
N SER A 1 -9.72 5.01 -9.42
CA SER A 1 -10.33 5.28 -8.12
C SER A 1 -11.85 5.31 -8.27
N ASP A 2 -12.57 4.80 -7.31
CA ASP A 2 -14.01 4.91 -7.30
C ASP A 2 -14.47 6.20 -6.62
N ALA A 3 -15.77 6.49 -6.73
CA ALA A 3 -16.35 7.73 -6.22
C ALA A 3 -16.27 7.86 -4.68
N GLN A 4 -15.88 6.82 -3.96
CA GLN A 4 -15.75 6.81 -2.52
C GLN A 4 -14.30 6.93 -2.04
N GLY A 5 -13.39 7.19 -2.96
CA GLY A 5 -11.98 7.39 -2.65
C GLY A 5 -11.20 6.12 -2.39
N ASN A 6 -11.76 4.98 -2.71
CA ASN A 6 -11.04 3.72 -2.68
C ASN A 6 -10.39 3.50 -4.05
N ASP A 7 -9.05 3.44 -4.06
CA ASP A 7 -8.33 3.16 -5.28
C ASP A 7 -8.31 1.65 -5.51
N VAL A 8 -9.09 1.21 -6.52
CA VAL A 8 -9.10 -0.17 -6.97
C VAL A 8 -8.54 -0.18 -8.39
N THR A 9 -7.38 -0.78 -8.55
CA THR A 9 -6.72 -0.90 -9.85
C THR A 9 -6.36 -2.34 -10.15
N SER A 10 -6.35 -2.69 -11.44
CA SER A 10 -5.88 -3.97 -11.93
C SER A 10 -4.54 -3.74 -12.63
N ALA A 11 -3.44 -3.86 -11.89
CA ALA A 11 -2.09 -3.70 -12.43
C ALA A 11 -1.61 -4.95 -13.15
N LEU A 12 -2.18 -6.12 -12.79
CA LEU A 12 -1.90 -7.41 -13.38
C LEU A 12 -3.23 -8.09 -13.70
N PRO A 13 -3.32 -8.98 -14.70
CA PRO A 13 -4.59 -9.59 -15.13
C PRO A 13 -5.36 -10.30 -14.01
N TRP A 14 -4.66 -10.76 -12.98
CA TRP A 14 -5.24 -11.51 -11.87
C TRP A 14 -4.98 -10.85 -10.50
N ARG A 15 -4.65 -9.56 -10.48
CA ARG A 15 -4.38 -8.82 -9.24
C ARG A 15 -5.27 -7.61 -9.14
N TRP A 16 -5.88 -7.45 -7.98
CA TRP A 16 -6.64 -6.27 -7.61
C TRP A 16 -5.83 -5.52 -6.56
N LEU A 17 -5.46 -4.30 -6.83
CA LEU A 17 -4.71 -3.46 -5.89
C LEU A 17 -5.68 -2.49 -5.23
N VAL A 18 -5.76 -2.56 -3.92
CA VAL A 18 -6.72 -1.78 -3.14
C VAL A 18 -5.96 -0.95 -2.11
N ARG A 19 -6.19 0.34 -2.13
CA ARG A 19 -5.68 1.25 -1.10
C ARG A 19 -6.56 1.17 0.14
N HIS A 20 -5.92 1.14 1.34
CA HIS A 20 -6.64 1.19 2.60
C HIS A 20 -7.53 2.44 2.68
N PRO A 21 -8.60 2.43 3.52
CA PRO A 21 -9.45 3.60 3.71
C PRO A 21 -8.68 4.75 4.35
N ARG A 22 -9.22 5.95 4.21
CA ARG A 22 -8.65 7.13 4.84
C ARG A 22 -8.66 6.99 6.37
N HIS A 23 -7.68 7.60 7.02
CA HIS A 23 -7.61 7.68 8.48
C HIS A 23 -7.92 9.10 8.95
N GLU A 24 -8.23 9.23 10.24
CA GLU A 24 -8.59 10.51 10.86
C GLU A 24 -7.44 11.43 11.17
N VAL A 25 -6.22 10.96 11.02
CA VAL A 25 -5.06 11.73 11.40
C VAL A 25 -5.01 13.01 10.58
N SER A 26 -4.56 14.12 11.17
CA SER A 26 -4.61 15.41 10.54
C SER A 26 -3.97 15.38 9.15
N LYS A 27 -4.61 16.06 8.20
CA LYS A 27 -4.09 16.20 6.86
C LYS A 27 -2.67 16.76 6.91
N GLY A 28 -1.78 16.20 6.14
CA GLY A 28 -0.39 16.64 6.10
C GLY A 28 0.52 15.96 7.11
N LEU A 29 0.03 14.94 7.83
CA LEU A 29 0.88 14.12 8.69
C LEU A 29 1.76 13.21 7.83
N CYS A 30 3.04 13.17 8.16
CA CYS A 30 3.98 12.23 7.56
C CYS A 30 3.83 10.87 8.26
N TYR A 31 3.43 9.85 7.51
CA TYR A 31 3.35 8.50 8.04
C TYR A 31 3.51 7.47 6.93
N GLY A 32 4.18 6.41 7.21
CA GLY A 32 4.34 5.26 6.33
C GLY A 32 4.37 4.02 7.19
N ARG A 33 5.45 3.83 7.95
CA ARG A 33 5.59 2.73 8.91
C ARG A 33 4.69 2.89 10.12
N LEU A 34 4.41 4.13 10.55
CA LEU A 34 3.57 4.39 11.70
C LEU A 34 2.21 3.69 11.54
N ASP A 35 1.82 2.92 12.55
CA ASP A 35 0.64 2.06 12.49
C ASP A 35 -0.64 2.81 12.86
N VAL A 36 -1.03 3.75 12.00
CA VAL A 36 -2.20 4.59 12.20
C VAL A 36 -3.46 3.81 11.80
N PRO A 37 -4.48 3.72 12.67
CA PRO A 37 -5.72 3.02 12.34
C PRO A 37 -6.57 3.85 11.37
N ALA A 38 -7.34 3.16 10.53
CA ALA A 38 -8.35 3.78 9.70
C ALA A 38 -9.63 4.03 10.51
N GLN A 39 -10.47 4.92 10.00
CA GLN A 39 -11.80 5.17 10.55
C GLN A 39 -12.67 3.92 10.42
N PRO A 40 -13.35 3.47 11.49
CA PRO A 40 -14.22 2.29 11.40
C PRO A 40 -15.31 2.42 10.35
N GLU A 41 -15.94 3.60 10.22
CA GLU A 41 -17.00 3.81 9.23
C GLU A 41 -16.47 3.73 7.80
N ASP A 42 -15.28 4.27 7.54
CA ASP A 42 -14.65 4.22 6.23
C ASP A 42 -14.23 2.80 5.88
N THR A 43 -13.72 2.05 6.86
CA THR A 43 -13.39 0.63 6.69
C THR A 43 -14.63 -0.17 6.35
N GLU A 44 -15.75 0.06 7.04
CA GLU A 44 -17.01 -0.65 6.76
C GLU A 44 -17.52 -0.35 5.36
N ARG A 45 -17.52 0.92 4.95
CA ARG A 45 -17.96 1.30 3.59
C ARG A 45 -17.08 0.67 2.51
N ALA A 46 -15.76 0.69 2.71
CA ALA A 46 -14.82 0.09 1.78
C ALA A 46 -15.05 -1.42 1.67
N ALA A 47 -15.23 -2.10 2.80
CA ALA A 47 -15.50 -3.52 2.82
C ALA A 47 -16.79 -3.88 2.10
N GLN A 48 -17.86 -3.10 2.32
CA GLN A 48 -19.14 -3.31 1.65
C GLN A 48 -19.02 -3.13 0.13
N THR A 49 -18.31 -2.09 -0.30
CA THR A 49 -18.10 -1.82 -1.73
C THR A 49 -17.32 -2.95 -2.40
N LEU A 50 -16.22 -3.38 -1.77
CA LEU A 50 -15.38 -4.46 -2.30
C LEU A 50 -16.13 -5.79 -2.31
N ALA A 51 -16.91 -6.07 -1.26
CA ALA A 51 -17.69 -7.30 -1.18
C ALA A 51 -18.63 -7.47 -2.37
N ARG A 52 -19.18 -6.36 -2.87
CA ARG A 52 -20.08 -6.38 -4.03
C ARG A 52 -19.35 -6.47 -5.37
N ARG A 53 -18.08 -6.08 -5.43
CA ARG A 53 -17.34 -5.95 -6.69
C ARG A 53 -16.38 -7.08 -6.99
N LEU A 54 -15.81 -7.70 -5.98
CA LEU A 54 -14.76 -8.69 -6.18
C LEU A 54 -15.32 -10.04 -6.67
N PRO A 55 -14.64 -10.66 -7.64
CA PRO A 55 -14.97 -12.04 -8.05
C PRO A 55 -14.87 -13.03 -6.90
N GLU A 56 -15.45 -14.22 -7.09
CA GLU A 56 -15.42 -15.28 -6.08
C GLU A 56 -14.04 -15.92 -5.97
N GLY A 57 -13.71 -16.33 -4.74
CA GLY A 57 -12.57 -17.21 -4.49
C GLY A 57 -11.20 -16.60 -4.56
N LEU A 58 -11.10 -15.25 -4.60
CA LEU A 58 -9.79 -14.58 -4.66
C LEU A 58 -8.96 -14.85 -3.40
N VAL A 59 -7.65 -14.95 -3.58
CA VAL A 59 -6.70 -14.92 -2.47
C VAL A 59 -6.62 -13.47 -1.97
N LEU A 60 -6.80 -13.28 -0.67
CA LEU A 60 -6.81 -11.97 -0.03
C LEU A 60 -5.54 -11.80 0.80
N ARG A 61 -4.72 -10.83 0.41
CA ARG A 61 -3.48 -10.49 1.12
C ARG A 61 -3.49 -9.02 1.52
N SER A 62 -2.77 -8.68 2.57
CA SER A 62 -2.70 -7.30 3.04
C SER A 62 -1.33 -6.94 3.60
N SER A 63 -1.07 -5.62 3.64
CA SER A 63 -0.01 -5.05 4.46
C SER A 63 -0.26 -5.38 5.93
N PRO A 64 0.81 -5.47 6.76
CA PRO A 64 0.66 -5.74 8.19
C PRO A 64 0.11 -4.54 9.00
N ARG A 65 -0.05 -3.36 8.39
CA ARG A 65 -0.58 -2.20 9.12
C ARG A 65 -2.06 -2.36 9.44
N GLN A 66 -2.52 -1.89 10.63
CA GLN A 66 -3.91 -2.02 11.08
C GLN A 66 -4.89 -1.48 10.04
N ARG A 67 -4.57 -0.35 9.39
CA ARG A 67 -5.48 0.26 8.40
C ARG A 67 -5.75 -0.63 7.19
N CYS A 68 -4.83 -1.55 6.89
CA CYS A 68 -5.00 -2.55 5.83
C CYS A 68 -5.61 -3.84 6.39
N GLN A 69 -5.16 -4.31 7.53
CA GLN A 69 -5.63 -5.54 8.13
C GLN A 69 -7.09 -5.45 8.56
N ALA A 70 -7.52 -4.32 9.12
CA ALA A 70 -8.90 -4.11 9.52
C ALA A 70 -9.84 -4.27 8.31
N LEU A 71 -9.44 -3.72 7.15
CA LEU A 71 -10.22 -3.89 5.92
C LEU A 71 -10.22 -5.35 5.45
N ALA A 72 -9.06 -6.01 5.47
CA ALA A 72 -8.97 -7.41 5.05
C ALA A 72 -9.85 -8.32 5.92
N LEU A 73 -9.81 -8.15 7.23
CA LEU A 73 -10.61 -8.95 8.17
C LEU A 73 -12.10 -8.71 7.97
N ARG A 74 -12.51 -7.44 7.82
CA ARG A 74 -13.91 -7.11 7.61
C ARG A 74 -14.42 -7.62 6.27
N LEU A 75 -13.62 -7.48 5.22
CA LEU A 75 -13.96 -7.99 3.89
C LEU A 75 -14.12 -9.52 3.93
N HIS A 76 -13.21 -10.22 4.58
CA HIS A 76 -13.29 -11.68 4.73
C HIS A 76 -14.55 -12.10 5.49
N ALA A 77 -14.96 -11.34 6.52
CA ALA A 77 -16.19 -11.62 7.25
C ALA A 77 -17.43 -11.49 6.34
N LEU A 78 -17.43 -10.53 5.43
CA LEU A 78 -18.51 -10.34 4.46
C LEU A 78 -18.44 -11.33 3.29
N ARG A 79 -17.24 -11.77 2.95
CA ARG A 79 -16.97 -12.66 1.82
C ARG A 79 -16.11 -13.85 2.26
N PRO A 80 -16.71 -14.84 2.95
CA PRO A 80 -15.96 -16.01 3.45
C PRO A 80 -15.35 -16.88 2.35
N ASP A 81 -15.80 -16.70 1.10
CA ASP A 81 -15.21 -17.37 -0.07
C ASP A 81 -13.79 -16.89 -0.40
N LEU A 82 -13.42 -15.69 0.05
CA LEU A 82 -12.06 -15.16 -0.14
C LEU A 82 -11.09 -15.92 0.77
N VAL A 83 -9.92 -16.25 0.23
CA VAL A 83 -8.91 -17.02 0.96
C VAL A 83 -7.94 -16.07 1.65
N LEU A 84 -8.19 -15.80 2.94
CA LEU A 84 -7.37 -14.88 3.71
C LEU A 84 -6.01 -15.50 4.02
N GLN A 85 -4.95 -14.80 3.66
CA GLN A 85 -3.56 -15.17 3.92
C GLN A 85 -2.95 -14.30 5.02
N PRO A 86 -1.86 -14.75 5.67
CA PRO A 86 -1.12 -13.91 6.60
C PRO A 86 -0.63 -12.61 5.94
N PRO A 87 -0.47 -11.52 6.72
CA PRO A 87 0.03 -10.25 6.16
C PRO A 87 1.39 -10.39 5.52
N GLU A 88 1.64 -9.60 4.47
CA GLU A 88 2.89 -9.60 3.73
C GLU A 88 3.69 -8.33 4.04
N ALA A 89 4.88 -8.50 4.61
CA ALA A 89 5.73 -7.38 5.01
C ALA A 89 6.10 -6.46 3.83
N TRP A 90 6.28 -7.03 2.64
CA TRP A 90 6.68 -6.23 1.47
C TRP A 90 5.57 -5.30 0.97
N LEU A 91 4.32 -5.52 1.38
CA LEU A 91 3.20 -4.65 1.06
C LEU A 91 3.10 -3.43 2.00
N ALA A 92 3.97 -3.31 2.99
CA ALA A 92 3.96 -2.18 3.91
C ALA A 92 4.42 -0.90 3.20
N GLU A 93 3.87 0.24 3.62
CA GLU A 93 4.26 1.54 3.08
C GLU A 93 5.72 1.86 3.40
N MET A 94 6.29 2.80 2.65
CA MET A 94 7.65 3.26 2.82
C MET A 94 7.91 3.73 4.26
N ASP A 95 9.02 3.28 4.84
CA ASP A 95 9.48 3.75 6.14
C ASP A 95 10.10 5.15 5.98
N LEU A 96 9.49 6.15 6.59
CA LEU A 96 9.92 7.55 6.50
C LEU A 96 10.82 7.96 7.67
N GLY A 97 11.28 7.00 8.45
CA GLY A 97 12.29 7.23 9.50
C GLY A 97 11.83 8.24 10.54
N ASP A 98 12.71 9.15 10.91
CA ASP A 98 12.43 10.14 11.96
C ASP A 98 11.38 11.18 11.55
N TRP A 99 10.95 11.20 10.30
CA TRP A 99 9.86 12.05 9.86
C TRP A 99 8.48 11.51 10.27
N GLU A 100 8.40 10.22 10.60
CA GLU A 100 7.15 9.57 10.98
C GLU A 100 6.45 10.29 12.15
N GLY A 101 5.17 10.60 11.99
CA GLY A 101 4.38 11.25 13.03
C GLY A 101 4.51 12.76 13.09
N ARG A 102 5.31 13.35 12.22
CA ARG A 102 5.48 14.81 12.13
C ARG A 102 4.68 15.36 10.95
N LEU A 103 4.33 16.63 11.00
CA LEU A 103 3.67 17.29 9.87
C LEU A 103 4.70 17.56 8.77
N TRP A 104 4.35 17.31 7.52
CA TRP A 104 5.23 17.61 6.39
C TRP A 104 5.69 19.07 6.40
N ALA A 105 4.79 19.99 6.75
CA ALA A 105 5.08 21.42 6.81
C ALA A 105 6.11 21.80 7.89
N GLU A 106 6.31 20.93 8.88
CA GLU A 106 7.25 21.14 9.98
C GLU A 106 8.61 20.48 9.76
N LEU A 107 8.77 19.73 8.66
CA LEU A 107 10.04 19.08 8.36
C LEU A 107 11.07 20.11 7.86
N PRO A 108 12.35 19.95 8.24
CA PRO A 108 13.39 20.84 7.78
C PRO A 108 13.50 20.87 6.26
N GLU A 109 13.49 22.08 5.68
CA GLU A 109 13.57 22.25 4.23
C GLU A 109 14.85 21.63 3.66
N ALA A 110 15.97 21.73 4.38
CA ALA A 110 17.24 21.15 3.94
C ALA A 110 17.16 19.62 3.80
N GLU A 111 16.44 18.93 4.70
CA GLU A 111 16.25 17.47 4.62
C GLU A 111 15.38 17.11 3.45
N LEU A 112 14.29 17.85 3.21
CA LEU A 112 13.40 17.60 2.07
C LEU A 112 14.13 17.87 0.74
N THR A 113 14.95 18.90 0.68
CA THR A 113 15.76 19.20 -0.50
C THR A 113 16.75 18.07 -0.78
N ALA A 114 17.46 17.62 0.25
CA ALA A 114 18.41 16.50 0.11
C ALA A 114 17.70 15.23 -0.40
N TRP A 115 16.49 14.98 0.10
CA TRP A 115 15.68 13.84 -0.34
C TRP A 115 15.30 13.97 -1.83
N THR A 116 14.81 15.13 -2.25
CA THR A 116 14.39 15.34 -3.65
C THR A 116 15.58 15.35 -4.62
N GLU A 117 16.77 15.71 -4.16
CA GLU A 117 17.97 15.71 -4.98
C GLU A 117 18.59 14.32 -5.15
N ASP A 118 18.26 13.38 -4.27
CA ASP A 118 18.85 12.04 -4.30
C ASP A 118 17.85 10.98 -3.83
N PHE A 119 16.68 10.91 -4.46
CA PHE A 119 15.62 9.97 -4.11
C PHE A 119 16.08 8.52 -4.04
N GLY A 120 16.99 8.13 -4.94
CA GLY A 120 17.44 6.76 -5.02
C GLY A 120 18.20 6.29 -3.80
N HIS A 121 18.92 7.18 -3.11
CA HIS A 121 19.86 6.81 -2.04
C HIS A 121 19.58 7.50 -0.70
N TYR A 122 18.95 8.66 -0.69
CA TYR A 122 18.70 9.39 0.56
C TYR A 122 17.68 8.63 1.41
N GLN A 123 18.06 8.30 2.65
CA GLN A 123 17.17 7.67 3.59
C GLN A 123 16.19 8.69 4.16
N ALA A 124 14.91 8.51 3.90
CA ALA A 124 13.86 9.39 4.40
C ALA A 124 13.96 9.51 5.94
N GLY A 125 13.90 10.75 6.45
CA GLY A 125 14.05 10.99 7.88
C GLY A 125 15.39 10.59 8.48
N GLY A 126 16.40 10.35 7.65
CA GLY A 126 17.75 9.96 8.08
C GLY A 126 17.89 8.48 8.47
N THR A 127 16.80 7.83 8.86
CA THR A 127 16.82 6.44 9.38
C THR A 127 15.86 5.51 8.63
N GLY A 128 15.04 6.04 7.73
CA GLY A 128 14.06 5.28 6.98
C GLY A 128 14.60 4.66 5.71
N GLU A 129 13.70 4.28 4.81
CA GLU A 129 14.06 3.76 3.50
C GLU A 129 14.40 4.90 2.54
N SER A 130 15.32 4.66 1.61
CA SER A 130 15.39 5.44 0.40
C SER A 130 14.31 4.97 -0.56
N VAL A 131 13.95 5.79 -1.55
CA VAL A 131 13.00 5.37 -2.59
C VAL A 131 13.56 4.16 -3.35
N GLY A 132 14.87 4.13 -3.60
CA GLY A 132 15.52 2.98 -4.25
C GLY A 132 15.37 1.69 -3.45
N ALA A 133 15.59 1.73 -2.14
CA ALA A 133 15.42 0.57 -1.27
C ALA A 133 13.94 0.12 -1.21
N PHE A 134 13.03 1.08 -1.13
CA PHE A 134 11.59 0.82 -1.15
C PHE A 134 11.17 0.09 -2.44
N LEU A 135 11.59 0.61 -3.59
CA LEU A 135 11.28 -0.01 -4.88
C LEU A 135 11.92 -1.40 -5.02
N ALA A 136 13.13 -1.59 -4.49
CA ALA A 136 13.79 -2.89 -4.50
C ALA A 136 13.01 -3.92 -3.68
N ARG A 137 12.46 -3.50 -2.54
CA ARG A 137 11.62 -4.35 -1.69
C ARG A 137 10.34 -4.77 -2.42
N ILE A 138 9.68 -3.83 -3.09
CA ILE A 138 8.48 -4.11 -3.88
C ILE A 138 8.81 -5.08 -5.03
N GLU A 139 9.91 -4.83 -5.73
CA GLU A 139 10.33 -5.69 -6.84
C GLU A 139 10.58 -7.12 -6.38
N ALA A 140 11.24 -7.31 -5.24
CA ALA A 140 11.47 -8.64 -4.67
C ALA A 140 10.14 -9.35 -4.36
N GLY A 141 9.17 -8.62 -3.79
CA GLY A 141 7.83 -9.15 -3.53
C GLY A 141 7.11 -9.57 -4.81
N LEU A 142 7.17 -8.74 -5.85
CA LEU A 142 6.56 -9.06 -7.14
C LEU A 142 7.20 -10.28 -7.79
N ARG A 143 8.52 -10.44 -7.68
CA ARG A 143 9.22 -11.62 -8.21
C ARG A 143 8.77 -12.90 -7.52
N ALA A 144 8.59 -12.86 -6.21
CA ALA A 144 8.10 -14.01 -5.46
C ALA A 144 6.69 -14.41 -5.89
N GLU A 145 5.89 -13.46 -6.39
CA GLU A 145 4.53 -13.71 -6.83
C GLU A 145 4.42 -14.17 -8.29
N ARG A 146 5.50 -14.15 -9.06
CA ARG A 146 5.47 -14.50 -10.50
C ARG A 146 4.97 -15.90 -10.78
N THR A 147 5.25 -16.85 -9.90
CA THR A 147 4.83 -18.25 -10.06
C THR A 147 3.41 -18.48 -9.57
N GLN A 148 2.79 -17.51 -8.91
CA GLN A 148 1.42 -17.62 -8.41
C GLN A 148 0.45 -17.27 -9.53
N THR A 149 -0.40 -18.22 -9.87
CA THR A 149 -1.42 -18.05 -10.94
C THR A 149 -2.81 -17.75 -10.39
N ASP A 150 -3.01 -17.88 -9.08
CA ASP A 150 -4.30 -17.60 -8.44
C ASP A 150 -4.64 -16.11 -8.57
N ALA A 151 -5.91 -15.82 -8.82
CA ALA A 151 -6.41 -14.46 -8.77
C ALA A 151 -6.36 -13.94 -7.33
N GLN A 152 -5.85 -12.73 -7.14
CA GLN A 152 -5.59 -12.18 -5.81
C GLN A 152 -6.07 -10.74 -5.68
N VAL A 153 -6.39 -10.35 -4.46
CA VAL A 153 -6.61 -8.96 -4.08
C VAL A 153 -5.60 -8.60 -2.98
N TRP A 154 -4.90 -7.49 -3.18
CA TRP A 154 -3.88 -6.99 -2.25
C TRP A 154 -4.32 -5.65 -1.68
N ILE A 155 -4.50 -5.61 -0.36
CA ILE A 155 -4.84 -4.37 0.36
C ILE A 155 -3.54 -3.76 0.88
N THR A 156 -3.21 -2.57 0.39
CA THR A 156 -1.92 -1.96 0.63
C THR A 156 -2.00 -0.43 0.64
N HIS A 157 -0.94 0.24 0.26
CA HIS A 157 -0.76 1.68 0.40
C HIS A 157 -0.53 2.35 -0.95
N ALA A 158 -0.83 3.64 -1.04
CA ALA A 158 -0.69 4.41 -2.27
C ALA A 158 0.74 4.36 -2.84
N GLY A 159 1.75 4.45 -1.99
CA GLY A 159 3.15 4.40 -2.42
C GLY A 159 3.52 3.05 -3.02
N VAL A 160 3.05 1.97 -2.41
CA VAL A 160 3.28 0.60 -2.92
C VAL A 160 2.60 0.44 -4.28
N ILE A 161 1.35 0.87 -4.40
CA ILE A 161 0.58 0.79 -5.66
C ILE A 161 1.31 1.57 -6.76
N ARG A 162 1.75 2.79 -6.49
CA ARG A 162 2.52 3.58 -7.46
C ARG A 162 3.83 2.90 -7.82
N GLY A 163 4.52 2.33 -6.85
CA GLY A 163 5.77 1.58 -7.08
C GLY A 163 5.56 0.37 -7.98
N ILE A 164 4.48 -0.38 -7.76
CA ILE A 164 4.13 -1.53 -8.61
C ILE A 164 3.90 -1.08 -10.06
N HIS A 165 3.10 -0.04 -10.25
CA HIS A 165 2.82 0.50 -11.58
C HIS A 165 4.10 0.98 -12.27
N TRP A 166 4.94 1.71 -11.55
CA TRP A 166 6.21 2.20 -12.09
C TRP A 166 7.14 1.07 -12.54
N LEU A 167 7.26 0.02 -11.72
CA LEU A 167 8.08 -1.14 -12.05
C LEU A 167 7.56 -1.90 -13.26
N LEU A 168 6.23 -2.08 -13.35
CA LEU A 168 5.60 -2.76 -14.48
C LEU A 168 5.75 -1.96 -15.77
N GLU A 169 5.56 -0.66 -15.74
CA GLU A 169 5.75 0.23 -16.90
C GLU A 169 7.20 0.20 -17.38
N GLY A 170 8.15 0.24 -16.44
CA GLY A 170 9.58 0.14 -16.77
C GLY A 170 9.93 -1.16 -17.46
N ARG A 171 9.33 -2.27 -17.04
CA ARG A 171 9.54 -3.58 -17.70
C ARG A 171 8.96 -3.61 -19.11
N LEU A 172 7.77 -3.03 -19.31
CA LEU A 172 7.15 -2.94 -20.62
C LEU A 172 7.99 -2.08 -21.58
N ALA A 173 8.55 -0.98 -21.07
CA ALA A 173 9.39 -0.08 -21.86
C ALA A 173 10.74 -0.71 -22.23
N SER A 174 11.22 -1.68 -21.46
CA SER A 174 12.51 -2.37 -21.68
C SER A 174 12.40 -3.69 -22.44
N SER A 175 11.19 -4.12 -22.77
CA SER A 175 10.95 -5.39 -23.47
C SER A 175 10.87 -5.23 -25.00
#